data_4c4df27855bfb2f533ba66c49a12008c
#
_entry.id   4c4df27855bfb2f533ba66c49a12008c
#
_cell.length_a   1.000
_cell.length_b   1.000
_cell.length_c   1.000
_cell.angle_alpha   90.00
_cell.angle_beta   90.00
_cell.angle_gamma   90.00
#
_symmetry.space_group_name_H-M   'P 1'
#
loop_
_entity.id
_entity.type
_entity.pdbx_description
1 polymer ?
#
loop_
_entity_poly.entity_id
_entity_poly.type
_entity_poly.pdbx_seq_one_letter_code
_entity_poly.pdbx_strand_id
1 'polypeptide(L)'
;MPDELIKENNIKVVPFYVSLDGNDYLKERVNLQVRDFYEKMVNESNLNPKTTLPSVADYEDVFEEQIKAGNSIICVCITSKFSGSYNSASVAKENCLEKYPNAKITVIDSMVNTGVQGLLVLEIARMKRDGKTYDEAIKLANAMRKTGRIFFTVGNLEYLRKGGRIGKLVGIVGATLKIKPIIVLRDGEIFSAGISFTRKKSFLKATDAALNYFKENKENPDDYQFITGYGYDIEEGKLYNEKLKEILKREDVLLIQIGATIGVHTGPYPLGVGFIKKYDRVKK
;
A
#
# COMPACT_ATOMS: atom_id res chain seq x y z
N MET A 1 -1.40 7.88 0.82
CA MET A 1 -0.51 8.95 0.32
C MET A 1 -1.10 10.28 0.76
N PRO A 2 -0.33 11.25 1.28
CA PRO A 2 -0.78 12.60 1.61
C PRO A 2 -1.34 13.35 0.40
N ASP A 3 -2.34 14.20 0.62
CA ASP A 3 -3.00 14.95 -0.46
C ASP A 3 -2.08 15.94 -1.16
N GLU A 4 -1.14 16.52 -0.42
CA GLU A 4 -0.10 17.40 -0.94
C GLU A 4 0.72 16.68 -2.02
N LEU A 5 1.21 15.47 -1.72
CA LEU A 5 2.01 14.68 -2.67
C LEU A 5 1.20 14.25 -3.91
N ILE A 6 -0.10 13.99 -3.74
CA ILE A 6 -1.00 13.68 -4.86
C ILE A 6 -1.12 14.89 -5.80
N LYS A 7 -1.36 16.08 -5.23
CA LYS A 7 -1.51 17.33 -5.97
C LYS A 7 -0.21 17.76 -6.66
N GLU A 8 0.90 17.80 -5.91
CA GLU A 8 2.22 18.20 -6.43
C GLU A 8 2.69 17.35 -7.60
N ASN A 9 2.34 16.06 -7.60
CA ASN A 9 2.75 15.13 -8.64
C ASN A 9 1.65 14.87 -9.70
N ASN A 10 0.53 15.61 -9.64
CA ASN A 10 -0.63 15.44 -10.54
C ASN A 10 -1.08 13.98 -10.66
N ILE A 11 -1.16 13.28 -9.51
CA ILE A 11 -1.57 11.87 -9.44
C ILE A 11 -3.10 11.80 -9.43
N LYS A 12 -3.67 10.94 -10.26
CA LYS A 12 -5.10 10.61 -10.22
C LYS A 12 -5.30 9.38 -9.35
N VAL A 13 -6.33 9.41 -8.50
CA VAL A 13 -6.66 8.33 -7.58
C VAL A 13 -8.01 7.73 -7.97
N VAL A 14 -8.05 6.43 -8.22
CA VAL A 14 -9.29 5.66 -8.38
C VAL A 14 -9.62 5.05 -7.01
N PRO A 15 -10.67 5.52 -6.30
CA PRO A 15 -10.93 5.12 -4.93
C PRO A 15 -11.54 3.72 -4.84
N PHE A 16 -11.17 2.98 -3.82
CA PHE A 16 -11.90 1.80 -3.37
C PHE A 16 -13.19 2.23 -2.67
N TYR A 17 -14.07 1.26 -2.45
CA TYR A 17 -15.30 1.45 -1.71
C TYR A 17 -15.21 0.72 -0.36
N VAL A 18 -15.69 1.36 0.68
CA VAL A 18 -15.71 0.85 2.05
C VAL A 18 -17.13 0.95 2.58
N SER A 19 -17.63 -0.13 3.15
CA SER A 19 -18.86 -0.16 3.91
C SER A 19 -18.53 -0.38 5.38
N LEU A 20 -19.26 0.27 6.29
CA LEU A 20 -19.12 0.09 7.73
C LEU A 20 -20.06 -0.97 8.28
N ASP A 21 -21.20 -1.16 7.62
CA ASP A 21 -22.29 -2.07 8.01
C ASP A 21 -22.44 -3.30 7.08
N GLY A 22 -21.78 -3.26 5.93
CA GLY A 22 -21.85 -4.28 4.89
C GLY A 22 -22.88 -4.01 3.80
N ASN A 23 -23.61 -2.88 3.86
CA ASN A 23 -24.70 -2.52 2.92
C ASN A 23 -24.32 -1.27 2.11
N ASP A 24 -24.07 -0.15 2.77
CA ASP A 24 -23.77 1.11 2.10
C ASP A 24 -22.26 1.26 1.83
N TYR A 25 -21.90 1.34 0.56
CA TYR A 25 -20.51 1.45 0.12
C TYR A 25 -20.15 2.90 -0.24
N LEU A 26 -19.20 3.47 0.48
CA LEU A 26 -18.72 4.83 0.31
C LEU A 26 -17.35 4.84 -0.37
N LYS A 27 -17.11 5.78 -1.29
CA LYS A 27 -15.79 5.98 -1.90
C LYS A 27 -14.82 6.50 -0.85
N GLU A 28 -13.72 5.75 -0.62
CA GLU A 28 -12.65 6.15 0.30
C GLU A 28 -12.06 7.49 -0.12
N ARG A 29 -11.82 8.39 0.83
CA ARG A 29 -11.30 9.76 0.65
C ARG A 29 -12.25 10.72 -0.09
N VAL A 30 -13.38 10.26 -0.61
CA VAL A 30 -14.39 11.10 -1.25
C VAL A 30 -15.59 11.25 -0.32
N ASN A 31 -16.26 10.15 0.00
CA ASN A 31 -17.45 10.13 0.87
C ASN A 31 -17.13 9.62 2.28
N LEU A 32 -15.99 8.96 2.47
CA LEU A 32 -15.51 8.45 3.75
C LEU A 32 -14.05 8.89 3.95
N GLN A 33 -13.83 9.77 4.92
CA GLN A 33 -12.47 10.16 5.31
C GLN A 33 -11.81 9.04 6.11
N VAL A 34 -10.51 8.86 5.92
CA VAL A 34 -9.76 7.79 6.57
C VAL A 34 -9.80 7.92 8.09
N ARG A 35 -9.71 9.15 8.61
CA ARG A 35 -9.78 9.40 10.06
C ARG A 35 -11.14 9.01 10.63
N ASP A 36 -12.22 9.41 9.99
CA ASP A 36 -13.59 9.10 10.43
C ASP A 36 -13.85 7.58 10.43
N PHE A 37 -13.32 6.86 9.45
CA PHE A 37 -13.36 5.40 9.43
C PHE A 37 -12.71 4.80 10.68
N TYR A 38 -11.50 5.24 11.03
CA TYR A 38 -10.79 4.70 12.20
C TYR A 38 -11.45 5.11 13.52
N GLU A 39 -11.99 6.33 13.64
CA GLU A 39 -12.78 6.74 14.82
C GLU A 39 -13.97 5.80 15.04
N LYS A 40 -14.71 5.48 13.99
CA LYS A 40 -15.82 4.53 14.09
C LYS A 40 -15.33 3.13 14.45
N MET A 41 -14.27 2.64 13.81
CA MET A 41 -13.69 1.33 14.12
C MET A 41 -13.27 1.15 15.58
N VAL A 42 -12.90 2.23 16.27
CA VAL A 42 -12.47 2.20 17.68
C VAL A 42 -13.64 2.40 18.63
N ASN A 43 -14.59 3.25 18.29
CA ASN A 43 -15.66 3.69 19.18
C ASN A 43 -16.94 2.83 19.07
N GLU A 44 -17.14 2.13 17.97
CA GLU A 44 -18.34 1.33 17.71
C GLU A 44 -18.02 -0.17 17.70
N SER A 45 -18.64 -0.94 18.61
CA SER A 45 -18.32 -2.36 18.83
C SER A 45 -18.93 -3.32 17.80
N ASN A 46 -19.99 -2.89 17.08
CA ASN A 46 -20.78 -3.77 16.22
C ASN A 46 -20.53 -3.56 14.72
N LEU A 47 -19.42 -2.93 14.34
CA LEU A 47 -19.09 -2.72 12.94
C LEU A 47 -18.71 -4.04 12.26
N ASN A 48 -19.22 -4.21 11.06
CA ASN A 48 -18.86 -5.30 10.15
C ASN A 48 -18.34 -4.74 8.82
N PRO A 49 -17.21 -4.03 8.85
CA PRO A 49 -16.75 -3.29 7.68
C PRO A 49 -16.35 -4.25 6.56
N LYS A 50 -16.68 -3.85 5.34
CA LYS A 50 -16.36 -4.57 4.11
C LYS A 50 -15.77 -3.62 3.09
N THR A 51 -15.10 -4.20 2.09
CA THR A 51 -14.55 -3.43 0.96
C THR A 51 -15.00 -4.02 -0.36
N THR A 52 -15.15 -3.16 -1.37
CA THR A 52 -15.19 -3.60 -2.75
C THR A 52 -14.19 -2.80 -3.59
N LEU A 53 -13.70 -3.44 -4.64
CA LEU A 53 -12.72 -2.85 -5.55
C LEU A 53 -13.40 -1.83 -6.47
N PRO A 54 -12.64 -0.89 -7.07
CA PRO A 54 -13.15 -0.02 -8.12
C PRO A 54 -13.65 -0.86 -9.30
N SER A 55 -14.79 -0.47 -9.87
CA SER A 55 -15.36 -1.10 -11.06
C SER A 55 -14.52 -0.82 -12.31
N VAL A 56 -14.79 -1.53 -13.39
CA VAL A 56 -14.21 -1.23 -14.70
C VAL A 56 -14.54 0.20 -15.12
N ALA A 57 -15.79 0.64 -14.91
CA ALA A 57 -16.23 1.99 -15.25
C ALA A 57 -15.49 3.09 -14.44
N ASP A 58 -15.22 2.87 -13.16
CA ASP A 58 -14.42 3.83 -12.36
C ASP A 58 -13.02 4.06 -12.96
N TYR A 59 -12.42 3.03 -13.54
CA TYR A 59 -11.12 3.16 -14.22
C TYR A 59 -11.27 3.79 -15.61
N GLU A 60 -12.29 3.40 -16.38
CA GLU A 60 -12.57 3.98 -17.71
C GLU A 60 -12.77 5.48 -17.64
N ASP A 61 -13.55 5.97 -16.69
CA ASP A 61 -13.81 7.40 -16.50
C ASP A 61 -12.49 8.19 -16.34
N VAL A 62 -11.58 7.69 -15.49
CA VAL A 62 -10.29 8.34 -15.26
C VAL A 62 -9.36 8.18 -16.47
N PHE A 63 -9.35 7.02 -17.12
CA PHE A 63 -8.51 6.80 -18.29
C PHE A 63 -8.95 7.67 -19.46
N GLU A 64 -10.25 7.75 -19.74
CA GLU A 64 -10.79 8.60 -20.80
C GLU A 64 -10.51 10.08 -20.54
N GLU A 65 -10.65 10.56 -19.29
CA GLU A 65 -10.27 11.93 -18.92
C GLU A 65 -8.82 12.22 -19.30
N GLN A 66 -7.91 11.30 -18.96
CA GLN A 66 -6.48 11.49 -19.22
C GLN A 66 -6.12 11.34 -20.71
N ILE A 67 -6.78 10.44 -21.43
CA ILE A 67 -6.60 10.30 -22.89
C ILE A 67 -7.03 11.57 -23.62
N LYS A 68 -8.21 12.11 -23.28
CA LYS A 68 -8.74 13.36 -23.86
C LYS A 68 -7.83 14.56 -23.54
N ALA A 69 -7.13 14.52 -22.42
CA ALA A 69 -6.10 15.52 -22.06
C ALA A 69 -4.73 15.28 -22.75
N GLY A 70 -4.60 14.26 -23.63
CA GLY A 70 -3.37 13.95 -24.35
C GLY A 70 -2.29 13.25 -23.52
N ASN A 71 -2.65 12.69 -22.38
CA ASN A 71 -1.71 12.05 -21.47
C ASN A 71 -1.53 10.55 -21.77
N SER A 72 -0.31 10.05 -21.61
CA SER A 72 -0.03 8.62 -21.44
C SER A 72 -0.26 8.21 -19.99
N ILE A 73 -0.75 6.99 -19.76
CA ILE A 73 -1.24 6.53 -18.46
C ILE A 73 -0.40 5.36 -17.93
N ILE A 74 0.11 5.48 -16.71
CA ILE A 74 0.66 4.36 -15.94
C ILE A 74 -0.22 4.21 -14.69
N CYS A 75 -1.07 3.18 -14.68
CA CYS A 75 -1.95 2.85 -13.57
C CYS A 75 -1.27 1.81 -12.68
N VAL A 76 -1.09 2.13 -11.38
CA VAL A 76 -0.46 1.24 -10.41
C VAL A 76 -1.53 0.72 -9.45
N CYS A 77 -1.83 -0.57 -9.52
CA CYS A 77 -2.80 -1.24 -8.66
C CYS A 77 -2.12 -1.90 -7.45
N ILE A 78 -2.86 -2.08 -6.36
CA ILE A 78 -2.39 -2.92 -5.25
C ILE A 78 -2.17 -4.35 -5.76
N THR A 79 -1.43 -5.16 -5.00
CA THR A 79 -1.16 -6.55 -5.37
C THR A 79 -2.43 -7.31 -5.79
N SER A 80 -2.38 -7.96 -6.94
CA SER A 80 -3.44 -8.81 -7.49
C SER A 80 -3.79 -10.01 -6.59
N LYS A 81 -2.91 -10.35 -5.63
CA LYS A 81 -3.16 -11.39 -4.63
C LYS A 81 -4.17 -10.98 -3.57
N PHE A 82 -4.42 -9.68 -3.37
CA PHE A 82 -5.37 -9.16 -2.39
C PHE A 82 -6.64 -8.61 -2.99
N SER A 83 -6.60 -8.13 -4.24
CA SER A 83 -7.73 -7.48 -4.89
C SER A 83 -7.75 -7.73 -6.39
N GLY A 84 -8.95 -7.87 -6.94
CA GLY A 84 -9.19 -7.90 -8.38
C GLY A 84 -9.06 -6.54 -9.08
N SER A 85 -8.65 -5.46 -8.38
CA SER A 85 -8.54 -4.11 -8.95
C SER A 85 -7.59 -4.03 -10.14
N TYR A 86 -6.49 -4.82 -10.13
CA TYR A 86 -5.61 -4.96 -11.28
C TYR A 86 -6.36 -5.52 -12.52
N ASN A 87 -7.23 -6.50 -12.31
CA ASN A 87 -8.02 -7.07 -13.40
C ASN A 87 -9.06 -6.07 -13.92
N SER A 88 -9.78 -5.35 -13.03
CA SER A 88 -10.73 -4.30 -13.45
C SER A 88 -10.02 -3.20 -14.27
N ALA A 89 -8.86 -2.72 -13.80
CA ALA A 89 -8.07 -1.73 -14.53
C ALA A 89 -7.56 -2.25 -15.87
N SER A 90 -7.23 -3.55 -15.97
CA SER A 90 -6.78 -4.18 -17.22
C SER A 90 -7.92 -4.28 -18.24
N VAL A 91 -9.13 -4.64 -17.81
CA VAL A 91 -10.31 -4.64 -18.67
C VAL A 91 -10.64 -3.21 -19.14
N ALA A 92 -10.63 -2.23 -18.23
CA ALA A 92 -10.84 -0.83 -18.57
C ALA A 92 -9.82 -0.32 -19.60
N LYS A 93 -8.56 -0.74 -19.47
CA LYS A 93 -7.52 -0.44 -20.48
C LYS A 93 -7.90 -0.98 -21.84
N GLU A 94 -8.29 -2.25 -21.97
CA GLU A 94 -8.66 -2.85 -23.26
C GLU A 94 -9.87 -2.11 -23.87
N ASN A 95 -10.93 -1.84 -23.08
CA ASN A 95 -12.09 -1.09 -23.55
C ASN A 95 -11.72 0.34 -24.02
N CYS A 96 -10.82 1.02 -23.32
CA CYS A 96 -10.34 2.34 -23.75
C CYS A 96 -9.51 2.25 -25.03
N LEU A 97 -8.69 1.21 -25.22
CA LEU A 97 -7.89 1.04 -26.44
C LEU A 97 -8.76 0.69 -27.66
N GLU A 98 -9.90 0.04 -27.50
CA GLU A 98 -10.88 -0.14 -28.60
C GLU A 98 -11.42 1.21 -29.09
N LYS A 99 -11.70 2.16 -28.15
CA LYS A 99 -12.20 3.50 -28.49
C LYS A 99 -11.09 4.47 -28.93
N TYR A 100 -9.90 4.30 -28.38
CA TYR A 100 -8.74 5.20 -28.57
C TYR A 100 -7.48 4.39 -28.92
N PRO A 101 -7.36 3.84 -30.14
CA PRO A 101 -6.29 2.89 -30.50
C PRO A 101 -4.86 3.41 -30.36
N ASN A 102 -4.69 4.74 -30.39
CA ASN A 102 -3.38 5.39 -30.24
C ASN A 102 -3.02 5.77 -28.79
N ALA A 103 -3.91 5.50 -27.82
CA ALA A 103 -3.66 5.81 -26.42
C ALA A 103 -2.57 4.89 -25.85
N LYS A 104 -1.77 5.45 -24.94
CA LYS A 104 -0.74 4.69 -24.23
C LYS A 104 -1.20 4.44 -22.81
N ILE A 105 -1.59 3.21 -22.47
CA ILE A 105 -2.07 2.81 -21.16
C ILE A 105 -1.30 1.58 -20.70
N THR A 106 -0.66 1.66 -19.53
CA THR A 106 -0.03 0.52 -18.87
C THR A 106 -0.61 0.36 -17.47
N VAL A 107 -1.06 -0.86 -17.14
CA VAL A 107 -1.52 -1.24 -15.82
C VAL A 107 -0.44 -2.10 -15.16
N ILE A 108 -0.04 -1.74 -13.94
CA ILE A 108 1.03 -2.40 -13.18
C ILE A 108 0.44 -2.97 -11.88
N ASP A 109 0.58 -4.28 -11.68
CA ASP A 109 0.44 -4.90 -10.36
C ASP A 109 1.67 -4.52 -9.52
N SER A 110 1.49 -3.73 -8.46
CA SER A 110 2.59 -3.26 -7.63
C SER A 110 3.27 -4.37 -6.81
N MET A 111 2.62 -5.51 -6.64
CA MET A 111 3.04 -6.60 -5.73
C MET A 111 3.11 -6.17 -4.25
N VAL A 112 2.63 -5.00 -3.92
CA VAL A 112 2.57 -4.39 -2.59
C VAL A 112 1.22 -3.68 -2.39
N ASN A 113 1.09 -2.92 -1.31
CA ASN A 113 -0.06 -2.08 -1.05
C ASN A 113 0.34 -0.81 -0.27
N THR A 114 -0.65 -0.03 0.17
CA THR A 114 -0.49 1.12 1.07
C THR A 114 0.65 2.07 0.65
N GLY A 115 1.51 2.39 1.62
CA GLY A 115 2.61 3.34 1.45
C GLY A 115 3.64 2.91 0.43
N VAL A 116 3.97 1.62 0.32
CA VAL A 116 4.98 1.16 -0.64
C VAL A 116 4.46 1.21 -2.08
N GLN A 117 3.17 0.96 -2.30
CA GLN A 117 2.52 1.27 -3.59
C GLN A 117 2.61 2.78 -3.88
N GLY A 118 2.38 3.61 -2.86
CA GLY A 118 2.53 5.06 -2.96
C GLY A 118 3.96 5.48 -3.31
N LEU A 119 4.98 4.88 -2.69
CA LEU A 119 6.38 5.12 -3.04
C LEU A 119 6.70 4.76 -4.50
N LEU A 120 6.16 3.64 -5.00
CA LEU A 120 6.32 3.26 -6.41
C LEU A 120 5.73 4.33 -7.35
N VAL A 121 4.54 4.84 -7.03
CA VAL A 121 3.89 5.92 -7.81
C VAL A 121 4.72 7.22 -7.76
N LEU A 122 5.24 7.59 -6.58
CA LEU A 122 6.09 8.78 -6.43
C LEU A 122 7.41 8.65 -7.22
N GLU A 123 8.00 7.47 -7.24
CA GLU A 123 9.21 7.22 -8.05
C GLU A 123 8.90 7.28 -9.56
N ILE A 124 7.74 6.79 -10.02
CA ILE A 124 7.30 6.97 -11.41
C ILE A 124 7.10 8.46 -11.73
N ALA A 125 6.50 9.23 -10.83
CA ALA A 125 6.37 10.67 -11.00
C ALA A 125 7.75 11.38 -11.02
N ARG A 126 8.70 10.92 -10.19
CA ARG A 126 10.09 11.39 -10.21
C ARG A 126 10.77 11.08 -11.55
N MET A 127 10.60 9.87 -12.10
CA MET A 127 11.11 9.51 -13.43
C MET A 127 10.63 10.48 -14.50
N LYS A 128 9.33 10.86 -14.47
CA LYS A 128 8.76 11.85 -15.40
C LYS A 128 9.46 13.21 -15.26
N ARG A 129 9.67 13.70 -14.04
CA ARG A 129 10.38 14.96 -13.80
C ARG A 129 11.82 14.92 -14.28
N ASP A 130 12.48 13.77 -14.14
CA ASP A 130 13.87 13.53 -14.56
C ASP A 130 13.98 13.22 -16.08
N GLY A 131 12.89 13.40 -16.85
CA GLY A 131 12.89 13.29 -18.32
C GLY A 131 12.90 11.85 -18.85
N LYS A 132 12.58 10.85 -18.04
CA LYS A 132 12.46 9.47 -18.53
C LYS A 132 11.27 9.33 -19.48
N THR A 133 11.49 8.58 -20.56
CA THR A 133 10.41 8.23 -21.48
C THR A 133 9.38 7.31 -20.83
N TYR A 134 8.20 7.21 -21.41
CA TYR A 134 7.13 6.32 -20.97
C TYR A 134 7.61 4.85 -20.86
N ASP A 135 8.31 4.35 -21.88
CA ASP A 135 8.79 2.97 -21.92
C ASP A 135 9.91 2.70 -20.88
N GLU A 136 10.80 3.66 -20.68
CA GLU A 136 11.81 3.58 -19.61
C GLU A 136 11.15 3.54 -18.24
N ALA A 137 10.13 4.38 -17.99
CA ALA A 137 9.41 4.39 -16.72
C ALA A 137 8.71 3.07 -16.44
N ILE A 138 8.07 2.44 -17.44
CA ILE A 138 7.46 1.11 -17.30
C ILE A 138 8.50 0.05 -16.98
N LYS A 139 9.63 0.03 -17.70
CA LYS A 139 10.71 -0.93 -17.46
C LYS A 139 11.26 -0.82 -16.03
N LEU A 140 11.54 0.41 -15.59
CA LEU A 140 12.05 0.69 -14.24
C LEU A 140 11.01 0.36 -13.16
N ALA A 141 9.74 0.76 -13.34
CA ALA A 141 8.66 0.43 -12.40
C ALA A 141 8.49 -1.09 -12.24
N ASN A 142 8.58 -1.87 -13.33
CA ASN A 142 8.53 -3.33 -13.27
C ASN A 142 9.75 -3.96 -12.56
N ALA A 143 10.91 -3.34 -12.62
CA ALA A 143 12.07 -3.76 -11.83
C ALA A 143 11.89 -3.41 -10.34
N MET A 144 11.45 -2.18 -10.05
CA MET A 144 11.25 -1.67 -8.69
C MET A 144 10.21 -2.47 -7.91
N ARG A 145 9.03 -2.78 -8.50
CA ARG A 145 7.94 -3.46 -7.78
C ARG A 145 8.33 -4.78 -7.12
N LYS A 146 9.38 -5.45 -7.64
CA LYS A 146 9.92 -6.69 -7.08
C LYS A 146 10.74 -6.46 -5.80
N THR A 147 11.17 -5.24 -5.56
CA THR A 147 12.01 -4.86 -4.40
C THR A 147 11.21 -4.37 -3.21
N GLY A 148 9.89 -4.09 -3.41
CA GLY A 148 9.02 -3.59 -2.37
C GLY A 148 8.80 -4.59 -1.24
N ARG A 149 8.91 -4.14 0.02
CA ARG A 149 8.64 -4.94 1.23
C ARG A 149 7.92 -4.09 2.26
N ILE A 150 7.05 -4.75 3.02
CA ILE A 150 6.39 -4.12 4.19
C ILE A 150 6.53 -5.06 5.37
N PHE A 151 7.15 -4.62 6.45
CA PHE A 151 7.21 -5.34 7.72
C PHE A 151 6.30 -4.64 8.71
N PHE A 152 5.31 -5.35 9.25
CA PHE A 152 4.28 -4.73 10.07
C PHE A 152 3.74 -5.66 11.14
N THR A 153 3.04 -5.09 12.09
CA THR A 153 2.24 -5.79 13.09
C THR A 153 0.81 -5.27 13.08
N VAL A 154 -0.11 -6.05 13.61
CA VAL A 154 -1.53 -5.69 13.76
C VAL A 154 -1.99 -5.90 15.20
N GLY A 155 -3.12 -5.32 15.58
CA GLY A 155 -3.73 -5.52 16.88
C GLY A 155 -4.07 -6.99 17.14
N ASN A 156 -4.71 -7.63 16.15
CA ASN A 156 -5.00 -9.06 16.11
C ASN A 156 -5.19 -9.52 14.65
N LEU A 157 -5.21 -10.84 14.45
CA LEU A 157 -5.35 -11.45 13.11
C LEU A 157 -6.81 -11.62 12.64
N GLU A 158 -7.80 -11.32 13.49
CA GLU A 158 -9.21 -11.55 13.18
C GLU A 158 -9.71 -10.75 11.97
N TYR A 159 -9.22 -9.51 11.82
CA TYR A 159 -9.58 -8.67 10.67
C TYR A 159 -9.06 -9.27 9.36
N LEU A 160 -7.81 -9.74 9.34
CA LEU A 160 -7.23 -10.43 8.18
C LEU A 160 -7.98 -11.73 7.86
N ARG A 161 -8.40 -12.47 8.91
CA ARG A 161 -9.16 -13.73 8.75
C ARG A 161 -10.57 -13.45 8.21
N LYS A 162 -11.31 -12.55 8.86
CA LYS A 162 -12.68 -12.18 8.43
C LYS A 162 -12.70 -11.61 7.02
N GLY A 163 -11.69 -10.82 6.67
CA GLY A 163 -11.54 -10.24 5.34
C GLY A 163 -11.00 -11.22 4.27
N GLY A 164 -10.63 -12.45 4.63
CA GLY A 164 -10.09 -13.44 3.70
C GLY A 164 -8.69 -13.11 3.16
N ARG A 165 -7.96 -12.16 3.76
CA ARG A 165 -6.60 -11.74 3.35
C ARG A 165 -5.52 -12.22 4.30
N ILE A 166 -5.83 -13.24 5.10
CA ILE A 166 -4.89 -13.85 6.06
C ILE A 166 -3.74 -14.61 5.38
N GLY A 167 -3.90 -15.06 4.13
CA GLY A 167 -2.86 -15.71 3.35
C GLY A 167 -2.19 -16.88 4.08
N LYS A 168 -0.86 -16.91 4.03
CA LYS A 168 -0.03 -17.97 4.65
C LYS A 168 0.10 -17.86 6.17
N LEU A 169 -0.63 -16.94 6.81
CA LEU A 169 -0.68 -16.80 8.27
C LEU A 169 -1.72 -17.71 8.94
N VAL A 170 -2.50 -18.48 8.19
CA VAL A 170 -3.56 -19.37 8.71
C VAL A 170 -3.07 -20.27 9.83
N GLY A 171 -1.85 -20.78 9.77
CA GLY A 171 -1.25 -21.64 10.82
C GLY A 171 -0.97 -20.92 12.15
N ILE A 172 -1.00 -19.59 12.19
CA ILE A 172 -0.74 -18.79 13.41
C ILE A 172 -2.04 -18.45 14.14
N VAL A 173 -3.19 -18.55 13.48
CA VAL A 173 -4.51 -18.11 14.00
C VAL A 173 -4.97 -18.92 15.22
N GLY A 174 -4.48 -20.14 15.40
CA GLY A 174 -4.79 -20.99 16.57
C GLY A 174 -3.96 -20.67 17.82
N ALA A 175 -2.93 -19.86 17.72
CA ALA A 175 -2.09 -19.48 18.83
C ALA A 175 -2.70 -18.25 19.54
N THR A 176 -3.03 -18.40 20.78
CA THR A 176 -3.66 -17.46 21.73
C THR A 176 -3.78 -15.99 21.33
N LEU A 177 -4.91 -15.33 21.70
CA LEU A 177 -5.20 -13.88 21.61
C LEU A 177 -4.08 -12.92 22.12
N LYS A 178 -3.07 -13.45 22.81
CA LYS A 178 -1.95 -12.69 23.37
C LYS A 178 -0.78 -12.46 22.42
N ILE A 179 -0.77 -13.10 21.23
CA ILE A 179 0.33 -12.99 20.27
C ILE A 179 0.15 -11.76 19.39
N LYS A 180 1.22 -10.98 19.22
CA LYS A 180 1.35 -9.90 18.24
C LYS A 180 2.19 -10.41 17.07
N PRO A 181 1.58 -10.70 15.91
CA PRO A 181 2.32 -11.24 14.76
C PRO A 181 3.24 -10.17 14.18
N ILE A 182 4.41 -10.60 13.74
CA ILE A 182 5.26 -9.81 12.84
C ILE A 182 5.05 -10.40 11.45
N ILE A 183 4.62 -9.54 10.54
CA ILE A 183 4.19 -9.93 9.21
C ILE A 183 5.08 -9.25 8.18
N VAL A 184 5.44 -9.97 7.13
CA VAL A 184 6.09 -9.38 5.95
C VAL A 184 5.17 -9.54 4.74
N LEU A 185 4.94 -8.45 4.02
CA LEU A 185 4.40 -8.47 2.67
C LEU A 185 5.58 -8.45 1.69
N ARG A 186 5.68 -9.50 0.90
CA ARG A 186 6.67 -9.65 -0.18
C ARG A 186 6.05 -10.45 -1.32
N ASP A 187 6.47 -10.19 -2.53
CA ASP A 187 6.04 -10.93 -3.73
C ASP A 187 4.51 -11.00 -3.88
N GLY A 188 3.82 -9.96 -3.40
CA GLY A 188 2.37 -9.82 -3.44
C GLY A 188 1.60 -10.50 -2.31
N GLU A 189 2.24 -11.28 -1.44
CA GLU A 189 1.60 -12.07 -0.38
C GLU A 189 2.18 -11.77 1.00
N ILE A 190 1.41 -12.08 2.06
CA ILE A 190 1.88 -11.95 3.45
C ILE A 190 2.40 -13.27 4.00
N PHE A 191 3.49 -13.16 4.77
CA PHE A 191 4.14 -14.27 5.46
C PHE A 191 4.43 -13.90 6.90
N SER A 192 4.64 -14.91 7.75
CA SER A 192 5.16 -14.69 9.09
C SER A 192 6.64 -14.28 9.04
N ALA A 193 6.95 -13.20 9.76
CA ALA A 193 8.33 -12.78 10.04
C ALA A 193 8.65 -12.93 11.54
N GLY A 194 7.78 -13.56 12.31
CA GLY A 194 7.95 -13.83 13.73
C GLY A 194 6.74 -13.49 14.58
N ILE A 195 6.92 -13.54 15.88
CA ILE A 195 5.89 -13.23 16.87
C ILE A 195 6.45 -12.34 17.99
N SER A 196 5.57 -11.59 18.64
CA SER A 196 5.84 -10.86 19.86
C SER A 196 4.69 -11.04 20.84
N PHE A 197 4.92 -10.78 22.12
CA PHE A 197 3.89 -10.89 23.18
C PHE A 197 3.39 -9.53 23.67
N THR A 198 4.09 -8.44 23.28
CA THR A 198 3.68 -7.08 23.64
C THR A 198 3.71 -6.17 22.42
N ARG A 199 2.83 -5.16 22.43
CA ARG A 199 2.74 -4.16 21.37
C ARG A 199 4.08 -3.46 21.18
N LYS A 200 4.70 -2.95 22.23
CA LYS A 200 5.99 -2.25 22.18
C LYS A 200 7.10 -3.11 21.57
N LYS A 201 7.20 -4.38 21.95
CA LYS A 201 8.21 -5.30 21.37
C LYS A 201 7.89 -5.67 19.91
N SER A 202 6.61 -5.65 19.52
CA SER A 202 6.26 -5.98 18.12
C SER A 202 6.80 -4.97 17.12
N PHE A 203 6.86 -3.70 17.47
CA PHE A 203 7.42 -2.66 16.62
C PHE A 203 8.93 -2.83 16.40
N LEU A 204 9.66 -3.04 17.50
CA LEU A 204 11.10 -3.30 17.44
C LEU A 204 11.39 -4.52 16.56
N LYS A 205 10.67 -5.61 16.75
CA LYS A 205 10.84 -6.83 15.95
C LYS A 205 10.50 -6.64 14.47
N ALA A 206 9.48 -5.81 14.14
CA ALA A 206 9.18 -5.48 12.75
C ALA A 206 10.33 -4.68 12.11
N THR A 207 10.90 -3.73 12.85
CA THR A 207 12.09 -2.97 12.41
C THR A 207 13.31 -3.88 12.27
N ASP A 208 13.57 -4.73 13.27
CA ASP A 208 14.69 -5.68 13.22
C ASP A 208 14.58 -6.62 12.01
N ALA A 209 13.36 -7.13 11.73
CA ALA A 209 13.12 -7.97 10.56
C ALA A 209 13.37 -7.22 9.25
N ALA A 210 12.97 -5.93 9.17
CA ALA A 210 13.26 -5.08 8.02
C ALA A 210 14.77 -4.82 7.84
N LEU A 211 15.50 -4.56 8.93
CA LEU A 211 16.95 -4.36 8.88
C LEU A 211 17.72 -5.65 8.55
N ASN A 212 17.25 -6.78 9.06
CA ASN A 212 17.84 -8.08 8.74
C ASN A 212 17.70 -8.42 7.26
N TYR A 213 16.59 -8.03 6.61
CA TYR A 213 16.45 -8.17 5.17
C TYR A 213 17.63 -7.56 4.40
N PHE A 214 18.07 -6.36 4.76
CA PHE A 214 19.20 -5.69 4.10
C PHE A 214 20.53 -6.43 4.33
N LYS A 215 20.75 -6.93 5.54
CA LYS A 215 21.95 -7.69 5.90
C LYS A 215 22.02 -9.03 5.13
N GLU A 216 20.90 -9.77 5.14
CA GLU A 216 20.81 -11.11 4.52
C GLU A 216 20.94 -11.04 2.99
N ASN A 217 20.38 -9.99 2.37
CA ASN A 217 20.43 -9.82 0.93
C ASN A 217 21.62 -8.99 0.45
N LYS A 218 22.49 -8.52 1.36
CA LYS A 218 23.64 -7.65 1.06
C LYS A 218 23.24 -6.39 0.28
N GLU A 219 22.10 -5.82 0.65
CA GLU A 219 21.55 -4.60 0.06
C GLU A 219 21.88 -3.39 0.92
N ASN A 220 22.09 -2.23 0.28
CA ASN A 220 22.32 -0.96 1.00
C ASN A 220 20.98 -0.26 1.25
N PRO A 221 20.59 0.04 2.52
CA PRO A 221 19.39 0.80 2.82
C PRO A 221 19.33 2.18 2.14
N ASP A 222 20.47 2.83 1.85
CA ASP A 222 20.52 4.13 1.17
C ASP A 222 20.00 4.08 -0.27
N ASP A 223 19.97 2.90 -0.89
CA ASP A 223 19.40 2.70 -2.21
C ASP A 223 17.85 2.67 -2.20
N TYR A 224 17.21 2.79 -1.02
CA TYR A 224 15.78 2.60 -0.86
C TYR A 224 15.08 3.86 -0.33
N GLN A 225 13.82 4.03 -0.74
CA GLN A 225 12.86 4.91 -0.09
C GLN A 225 12.19 4.16 1.05
N PHE A 226 11.94 4.86 2.17
CA PHE A 226 11.29 4.28 3.35
C PHE A 226 9.99 5.01 3.68
N ILE A 227 9.06 4.28 4.30
CA ILE A 227 7.78 4.81 4.75
C ILE A 227 7.31 4.10 6.02
N THR A 228 6.79 4.87 6.96
CA THR A 228 6.08 4.35 8.14
C THR A 228 4.58 4.45 7.88
N GLY A 229 3.85 3.35 8.11
CA GLY A 229 2.39 3.32 8.04
C GLY A 229 1.78 3.05 9.42
N TYR A 230 0.78 3.84 9.82
CA TYR A 230 0.00 3.65 11.05
C TYR A 230 -1.51 3.62 10.76
N GLY A 231 -2.29 3.02 11.65
CA GLY A 231 -3.75 3.01 11.56
C GLY A 231 -4.40 4.18 12.31
N TYR A 232 -5.03 3.88 13.45
CA TYR A 232 -5.74 4.85 14.28
C TYR A 232 -4.81 5.77 15.08
N ASP A 233 -3.80 5.20 15.75
CA ASP A 233 -2.97 5.91 16.71
C ASP A 233 -1.81 6.66 16.04
N ILE A 234 -2.03 7.97 15.82
CA ILE A 234 -1.05 8.86 15.19
C ILE A 234 0.18 9.09 16.08
N GLU A 235 0.03 9.14 17.39
CA GLU A 235 1.16 9.38 18.29
C GLU A 235 2.09 8.15 18.32
N GLU A 236 1.52 6.95 18.33
CA GLU A 236 2.28 5.72 18.15
C GLU A 236 3.00 5.71 16.79
N GLY A 237 2.34 6.17 15.73
CA GLY A 237 2.92 6.31 14.39
C GLY A 237 4.09 7.28 14.34
N LYS A 238 3.95 8.47 14.94
CA LYS A 238 5.02 9.47 15.04
C LYS A 238 6.23 8.95 15.83
N LEU A 239 5.96 8.37 17.02
CA LEU A 239 7.03 7.81 17.85
C LEU A 239 7.82 6.72 17.11
N TYR A 240 7.12 5.86 16.37
CA TYR A 240 7.76 4.82 15.59
C TYR A 240 8.57 5.39 14.41
N ASN A 241 8.04 6.41 13.73
CA ASN A 241 8.71 7.05 12.61
C ASN A 241 10.01 7.73 13.05
N GLU A 242 10.00 8.48 14.16
CA GLU A 242 11.22 9.12 14.69
C GLU A 242 12.28 8.07 15.08
N LYS A 243 11.87 6.97 15.74
CA LYS A 243 12.81 5.86 16.01
C LYS A 243 13.41 5.25 14.75
N LEU A 244 12.60 5.11 13.70
CA LEU A 244 13.07 4.56 12.43
C LEU A 244 14.08 5.50 11.76
N LYS A 245 13.84 6.82 11.78
CA LYS A 245 14.77 7.84 11.32
C LYS A 245 16.10 7.77 12.04
N GLU A 246 16.08 7.70 13.40
CA GLU A 246 17.28 7.54 14.23
C GLU A 246 18.10 6.31 13.84
N ILE A 247 17.43 5.14 13.70
CA ILE A 247 18.07 3.87 13.36
C ILE A 247 18.69 3.93 11.95
N LEU A 248 17.96 4.47 10.99
CA LEU A 248 18.40 4.59 9.61
C LEU A 248 19.35 5.77 9.39
N LYS A 249 19.50 6.68 10.37
CA LYS A 249 20.27 7.92 10.32
C LYS A 249 19.86 8.80 9.13
N ARG A 250 18.55 8.98 8.94
CA ARG A 250 17.99 9.75 7.81
C ARG A 250 16.64 10.38 8.18
N GLU A 251 16.34 11.54 7.56
CA GLU A 251 15.12 12.30 7.84
C GLU A 251 14.00 12.03 6.82
N ASP A 252 14.31 11.50 5.64
CA ASP A 252 13.40 11.32 4.52
C ASP A 252 12.52 10.05 4.62
N VAL A 253 12.08 9.70 5.83
CA VAL A 253 11.12 8.63 6.09
C VAL A 253 9.72 9.22 6.16
N LEU A 254 8.88 8.93 5.17
CA LEU A 254 7.50 9.41 5.14
C LEU A 254 6.67 8.73 6.23
N LEU A 255 5.78 9.51 6.87
CA LEU A 255 4.75 8.99 7.77
C LEU A 255 3.38 9.10 7.11
N ILE A 256 2.63 7.99 7.04
CA ILE A 256 1.30 7.99 6.45
C ILE A 256 0.28 7.29 7.34
N GLN A 257 -0.97 7.76 7.31
CA GLN A 257 -2.09 6.98 7.78
C GLN A 257 -2.48 5.94 6.71
N ILE A 258 -2.61 4.68 7.13
CA ILE A 258 -3.05 3.57 6.26
C ILE A 258 -4.52 3.81 5.90
N GLY A 259 -4.88 3.68 4.63
CA GLY A 259 -6.22 3.92 4.14
C GLY A 259 -7.29 2.98 4.72
N ALA A 260 -8.55 3.40 4.67
CA ALA A 260 -9.69 2.68 5.24
C ALA A 260 -9.86 1.28 4.62
N THR A 261 -9.65 1.15 3.31
CA THR A 261 -9.71 -0.15 2.60
C THR A 261 -8.78 -1.20 3.24
N ILE A 262 -7.56 -0.82 3.55
CA ILE A 262 -6.62 -1.73 4.22
C ILE A 262 -6.96 -1.86 5.70
N GLY A 263 -7.44 -0.78 6.33
CA GLY A 263 -7.91 -0.76 7.73
C GLY A 263 -9.01 -1.79 8.02
N VAL A 264 -9.95 -2.01 7.07
CA VAL A 264 -10.96 -3.08 7.17
C VAL A 264 -10.32 -4.45 7.39
N HIS A 265 -9.20 -4.73 6.73
CA HIS A 265 -8.54 -6.03 6.79
C HIS A 265 -7.47 -6.14 7.88
N THR A 266 -6.90 -5.03 8.35
CA THR A 266 -5.85 -5.03 9.39
C THR A 266 -6.37 -4.66 10.77
N GLY A 267 -7.59 -4.14 10.83
CA GLY A 267 -8.14 -3.52 12.03
C GLY A 267 -7.58 -2.12 12.28
N PRO A 268 -7.90 -1.50 13.44
CA PRO A 268 -7.55 -0.11 13.70
C PRO A 268 -6.07 0.11 14.07
N TYR A 269 -5.32 -0.93 14.39
CA TYR A 269 -3.96 -0.78 14.93
C TYR A 269 -2.84 -1.45 14.10
N PRO A 270 -2.83 -1.37 12.75
CA PRO A 270 -1.63 -1.73 12.01
C PRO A 270 -0.54 -0.68 12.23
N LEU A 271 0.71 -1.13 12.29
CA LEU A 271 1.88 -0.27 12.34
C LEU A 271 3.07 -1.00 11.72
N GLY A 272 3.84 -0.32 10.88
CA GLY A 272 5.00 -0.95 10.28
C GLY A 272 5.83 -0.03 9.40
N VAL A 273 6.91 -0.59 8.90
CA VAL A 273 7.83 0.03 7.95
C VAL A 273 7.72 -0.64 6.59
N GLY A 274 7.70 0.17 5.56
CA GLY A 274 7.81 -0.29 4.18
C GLY A 274 8.96 0.39 3.46
N PHE A 275 9.46 -0.26 2.42
CA PHE A 275 10.50 0.31 1.58
C PHE A 275 10.44 -0.26 0.16
N ILE A 276 11.00 0.51 -0.78
CA ILE A 276 11.17 0.13 -2.19
C ILE A 276 12.47 0.75 -2.72
N LYS A 277 13.16 0.06 -3.60
CA LYS A 277 14.41 0.56 -4.20
C LYS A 277 14.12 1.79 -5.05
N LYS A 278 14.97 2.81 -4.98
CA LYS A 278 14.91 4.00 -5.82
C LYS A 278 15.10 3.60 -7.30
N TYR A 279 14.46 4.29 -8.24
CA TYR A 279 14.49 3.88 -9.64
C TYR A 279 15.92 3.95 -10.25
N ASP A 280 16.75 4.88 -9.78
CA ASP A 280 18.14 5.07 -10.21
C ASP A 280 19.11 4.06 -9.57
N ARG A 281 18.63 3.21 -8.66
CA ARG A 281 19.37 2.15 -7.97
C ARG A 281 18.96 0.74 -8.39
N VAL A 282 17.90 0.57 -9.18
CA VAL A 282 17.58 -0.75 -9.74
C VAL A 282 18.52 -1.06 -10.91
N LYS A 283 18.99 -2.31 -10.97
CA LYS A 283 19.78 -2.77 -12.12
C LYS A 283 18.92 -2.76 -13.38
N LYS A 284 19.46 -2.19 -14.44
CA LYS A 284 18.81 -2.10 -15.76
C LYS A 284 18.65 -3.49 -16.41
#